data_0b12b165d4a23759391c3d12eca60488
#
_entry.id   0b12b165d4a23759391c3d12eca60488
#
_cell.length_a   1.000
_cell.length_b   1.000
_cell.length_c   1.000
_cell.angle_alpha   90.00
_cell.angle_beta   90.00
_cell.angle_gamma   90.00
#
_symmetry.space_group_name_H-M   'P 1'
#
loop_
_entity.id
_entity.type
_entity.pdbx_description
1 polymer ?
#
loop_
_entity_poly.entity_id
_entity_poly.type
_entity_poly.pdbx_seq_one_letter_code
_entity_poly.pdbx_strand_id
1 'polypeptide(L)'
;FDECMKNIGDKPQLRIIRMRKVPFMDTTGLHNLESLYRLSNKEKIRVILSGVNDQVRDTLMKSPLAHLIGEENICSNIHEALKRAEEVVAGKSDE
;
A
#
# COMPACT_ATOMS: atom_id res chain seq x y z
N PHE A 1 -11.89 -0.85 -0.29
CA PHE A 1 -10.72 -0.85 -1.18
C PHE A 1 -10.58 -2.23 -1.83
N ASP A 2 -10.18 -2.25 -3.10
CA ASP A 2 -9.84 -3.49 -3.79
C ASP A 2 -8.41 -3.90 -3.42
N GLU A 3 -8.17 -5.19 -3.32
CA GLU A 3 -6.86 -5.70 -2.94
C GLU A 3 -6.36 -6.78 -3.87
N CYS A 4 -5.04 -6.83 -4.05
CA CYS A 4 -4.36 -7.98 -4.64
C CYS A 4 -3.31 -8.43 -3.65
N MET A 5 -3.13 -9.73 -3.49
CA MET A 5 -2.12 -10.29 -2.60
C MET A 5 -1.09 -11.04 -3.41
N LYS A 6 0.18 -10.87 -3.04
CA LYS A 6 1.29 -11.63 -3.61
C LYS A 6 1.83 -12.56 -2.54
N ASN A 7 2.10 -13.78 -2.95
CA ASN A 7 2.60 -14.81 -2.05
C ASN A 7 4.04 -15.15 -2.37
N ILE A 8 4.77 -15.52 -1.33
CA ILE A 8 6.09 -16.15 -1.47
C ILE A 8 5.94 -17.50 -0.76
N GLY A 9 6.00 -18.57 -1.55
CA GLY A 9 5.66 -19.89 -1.03
C GLY A 9 4.17 -19.94 -0.72
N ASP A 10 3.81 -20.41 0.46
CA ASP A 10 2.42 -20.55 0.88
C ASP A 10 1.89 -19.37 1.68
N LYS A 11 2.71 -18.36 1.92
CA LYS A 11 2.34 -17.23 2.76
C LYS A 11 2.23 -15.95 1.96
N PRO A 12 1.17 -15.13 2.19
CA PRO A 12 1.12 -13.81 1.57
C PRO A 12 2.21 -12.94 2.16
N GLN A 13 2.94 -12.24 1.29
CA GLN A 13 4.05 -11.36 1.69
C GLN A 13 3.79 -9.91 1.33
N LEU A 14 2.85 -9.68 0.44
CA LEU A 14 2.62 -8.37 -0.11
C LEU A 14 1.14 -8.18 -0.41
N ARG A 15 0.63 -7.00 -0.06
CA ARG A 15 -0.75 -6.63 -0.34
C ARG A 15 -0.73 -5.34 -1.15
N ILE A 16 -1.32 -5.38 -2.33
CA ILE A 16 -1.49 -4.18 -3.15
C ILE A 16 -2.94 -3.73 -2.98
N ILE A 17 -3.12 -2.54 -2.42
CA ILE A 17 -4.44 -1.95 -2.22
C ILE A 17 -4.70 -1.00 -3.38
N ARG A 18 -5.72 -1.30 -4.18
CA ARG A 18 -6.09 -0.50 -5.34
C ARG A 18 -7.00 0.64 -4.91
N MET A 19 -6.55 1.87 -5.15
CA MET A 19 -7.29 3.06 -4.76
C MET A 19 -7.74 3.88 -5.95
N ARG A 20 -7.73 3.29 -7.14
CA ARG A 20 -8.10 3.97 -8.38
C ARG A 20 -9.48 4.62 -8.31
N LYS A 21 -10.42 3.98 -7.63
CA LYS A 21 -11.79 4.44 -7.54
C LYS A 21 -12.06 5.32 -6.32
N VAL A 22 -11.02 5.68 -5.59
CA VAL A 22 -11.13 6.55 -4.41
C VAL A 22 -10.83 7.98 -4.85
N PRO A 23 -11.86 8.84 -5.00
CA PRO A 23 -11.65 10.20 -5.53
C PRO A 23 -11.05 11.14 -4.49
N PHE A 24 -11.35 10.92 -3.23
CA PHE A 24 -10.81 11.71 -2.12
C PHE A 24 -10.76 10.83 -0.88
N MET A 25 -10.05 11.29 0.14
CA MET A 25 -9.95 10.54 1.39
C MET A 25 -10.28 11.46 2.56
N ASP A 26 -11.26 11.05 3.36
CA ASP A 26 -11.64 11.75 4.58
C ASP A 26 -11.05 11.03 5.79
N THR A 27 -11.40 11.53 6.99
CA THR A 27 -10.92 10.95 8.25
C THR A 27 -11.29 9.48 8.38
N THR A 28 -12.51 9.12 7.99
CA THR A 28 -12.97 7.73 8.05
C THR A 28 -12.15 6.84 7.12
N GLY A 29 -11.91 7.31 5.89
CA GLY A 29 -11.09 6.58 4.93
C GLY A 29 -9.67 6.38 5.43
N LEU A 30 -9.08 7.43 6.00
CA LEU A 30 -7.74 7.33 6.59
C LEU A 30 -7.70 6.31 7.72
N HIS A 31 -8.71 6.34 8.57
CA HIS A 31 -8.79 5.41 9.70
C HIS A 31 -8.91 3.96 9.21
N ASN A 32 -9.73 3.73 8.20
CA ASN A 32 -9.91 2.39 7.64
C ASN A 32 -8.61 1.89 7.00
N LEU A 33 -7.92 2.78 6.28
CA LEU A 33 -6.65 2.41 5.66
C LEU A 33 -5.59 2.12 6.71
N GLU A 34 -5.54 2.92 7.76
CA GLU A 34 -4.61 2.71 8.85
C GLU A 34 -4.86 1.36 9.52
N SER A 35 -6.13 1.01 9.75
CA SER A 35 -6.49 -0.27 10.35
C SER A 35 -6.01 -1.44 9.48
N LEU A 36 -6.20 -1.32 8.17
CA LEU A 36 -5.74 -2.35 7.23
C LEU A 36 -4.23 -2.46 7.22
N TYR A 37 -3.54 -1.31 7.27
CA TYR A 37 -2.09 -1.28 7.34
C TYR A 37 -1.58 -1.98 8.60
N ARG A 38 -2.17 -1.65 9.75
CA ARG A 38 -1.75 -2.22 11.03
C ARG A 38 -1.97 -3.73 11.06
N LEU A 39 -3.11 -4.19 10.54
CA LEU A 39 -3.38 -5.61 10.44
C LEU A 39 -2.35 -6.30 9.57
N SER A 40 -2.05 -5.71 8.41
CA SER A 40 -1.06 -6.26 7.48
C SER A 40 0.32 -6.31 8.12
N ASN A 41 0.70 -5.23 8.79
CA ASN A 41 2.00 -5.15 9.45
C ASN A 41 2.15 -6.19 10.56
N LYS A 42 1.08 -6.43 11.30
CA LYS A 42 1.06 -7.44 12.35
C LYS A 42 1.31 -8.83 11.77
N GLU A 43 0.81 -9.07 10.57
CA GLU A 43 1.00 -10.35 9.87
C GLU A 43 2.26 -10.37 9.01
N LYS A 44 3.07 -9.31 9.09
CA LYS A 44 4.31 -9.14 8.32
C LYS A 44 4.07 -9.09 6.82
N ILE A 45 2.94 -8.52 6.44
CA ILE A 45 2.57 -8.31 5.04
C ILE A 45 2.89 -6.86 4.67
N ARG A 46 3.70 -6.67 3.62
CA ARG A 46 4.05 -5.35 3.13
C ARG A 46 2.87 -4.77 2.35
N VAL A 47 2.59 -3.49 2.56
CA VAL A 47 1.47 -2.80 1.90
C VAL A 47 1.99 -1.84 0.84
N ILE A 48 1.41 -1.92 -0.35
CA ILE A 48 1.66 -0.99 -1.44
C ILE A 48 0.31 -0.44 -1.89
N LEU A 49 0.22 0.86 -2.11
CA LEU A 49 -0.99 1.50 -2.61
C LEU A 49 -0.83 1.77 -4.10
N SER A 50 -1.87 1.50 -4.89
CA SER A 50 -1.86 1.80 -6.32
C SER A 50 -3.04 2.69 -6.70
N GLY A 51 -2.88 3.46 -7.76
CA GLY A 51 -3.95 4.33 -8.25
C GLY A 51 -4.24 5.51 -7.34
N VAL A 52 -3.26 5.96 -6.59
CA VAL A 52 -3.42 7.09 -5.67
C VAL A 52 -3.36 8.38 -6.48
N ASN A 53 -4.48 9.13 -6.49
CA ASN A 53 -4.51 10.42 -7.18
C ASN A 53 -3.87 11.51 -6.30
N ASP A 54 -3.68 12.70 -6.86
CA ASP A 54 -2.99 13.78 -6.18
C ASP A 54 -3.68 14.21 -4.89
N GLN A 55 -5.01 14.23 -4.90
CA GLN A 55 -5.78 14.64 -3.73
C GLN A 55 -5.64 13.63 -2.58
N VAL A 56 -5.73 12.36 -2.91
CA VAL A 56 -5.56 11.30 -1.92
C VAL A 56 -4.13 11.29 -1.40
N ARG A 57 -3.16 11.45 -2.31
CA ARG A 57 -1.75 11.53 -1.92
C ARG A 57 -1.49 12.69 -0.96
N ASP A 58 -2.05 13.85 -1.26
CA ASP A 58 -1.88 15.03 -0.41
C ASP A 58 -2.42 14.78 0.99
N THR A 59 -3.60 14.16 1.08
CA THR A 59 -4.19 13.82 2.37
C THR A 59 -3.31 12.83 3.14
N LEU A 60 -2.78 11.81 2.45
CA LEU A 60 -1.90 10.83 3.06
C LEU A 60 -0.61 11.46 3.57
N MET A 61 -0.03 12.36 2.76
CA MET A 61 1.24 13.01 3.14
C MET A 61 1.10 13.92 4.35
N LYS A 62 -0.10 14.40 4.63
CA LYS A 62 -0.37 15.21 5.81
C LYS A 62 -0.64 14.38 7.05
N SER A 63 -0.66 13.05 6.91
CA SER A 63 -0.93 12.13 8.01
C SER A 63 0.31 11.30 8.31
N PRO A 64 0.42 10.73 9.54
CA PRO A 64 1.52 9.84 9.87
C PRO A 64 1.54 8.57 9.04
N LEU A 65 0.41 8.22 8.42
CA LEU A 65 0.27 6.98 7.66
C LEU A 65 1.23 6.91 6.48
N ALA A 66 1.51 8.06 5.84
CA ALA A 66 2.47 8.10 4.73
C ALA A 66 3.85 7.63 5.15
N HIS A 67 4.29 7.99 6.36
CA HIS A 67 5.57 7.52 6.89
C HIS A 67 5.55 6.04 7.23
N LEU A 68 4.42 5.55 7.74
CA LEU A 68 4.29 4.15 8.11
C LEU A 68 4.32 3.25 6.88
N ILE A 69 3.60 3.63 5.85
CA ILE A 69 3.56 2.86 4.59
C ILE A 69 4.85 3.04 3.79
N GLY A 70 5.38 4.26 3.77
CA GLY A 70 6.54 4.64 2.97
C GLY A 70 6.11 5.26 1.65
N GLU A 71 6.70 6.41 1.32
CA GLU A 71 6.34 7.14 0.09
C GLU A 71 6.56 6.30 -1.16
N GLU A 72 7.60 5.49 -1.18
CA GLU A 72 7.92 4.63 -2.32
C GLU A 72 6.85 3.56 -2.55
N ASN A 73 6.02 3.31 -1.56
CA ASN A 73 4.93 2.33 -1.64
C ASN A 73 3.59 2.97 -1.96
N ILE A 74 3.56 4.28 -2.16
CA ILE A 74 2.36 5.03 -2.53
C ILE A 74 2.47 5.38 -4.00
N CYS A 75 1.80 4.57 -4.84
CA CYS A 75 1.97 4.62 -6.29
C CYS A 75 0.76 5.20 -7.00
N SER A 76 1.02 5.93 -8.08
CA SER A 76 -0.03 6.61 -8.85
C SER A 76 -0.81 5.67 -9.76
N ASN A 77 -0.24 4.54 -10.12
CA ASN A 77 -0.90 3.59 -11.02
C ASN A 77 -0.42 2.17 -10.72
N ILE A 78 -1.11 1.20 -11.33
CA ILE A 78 -0.83 -0.20 -11.08
C ILE A 78 0.55 -0.63 -11.61
N HIS A 79 1.03 -0.01 -12.67
CA HIS A 79 2.35 -0.34 -13.23
C HIS A 79 3.46 -0.02 -12.25
N GLU A 80 3.39 1.16 -11.63
CA GLU A 80 4.35 1.55 -10.61
C GLU A 80 4.26 0.64 -9.40
N ALA A 81 3.04 0.28 -9.00
CA ALA A 81 2.82 -0.60 -7.86
C ALA A 81 3.40 -1.99 -8.11
N LEU A 82 3.21 -2.54 -9.31
CA LEU A 82 3.75 -3.84 -9.66
C LEU A 82 5.27 -3.82 -9.73
N LYS A 83 5.84 -2.74 -10.25
CA LYS A 83 7.29 -2.58 -10.28
C LYS A 83 7.85 -2.52 -8.86
N ARG A 84 7.20 -1.76 -7.99
CA ARG A 84 7.60 -1.68 -6.59
C ARG A 84 7.47 -3.02 -5.90
N ALA A 85 6.42 -3.78 -6.22
CA ALA A 85 6.21 -5.11 -5.67
C ALA A 85 7.38 -6.04 -6.01
N GLU A 86 7.86 -5.99 -7.25
CA GLU A 86 9.01 -6.77 -7.67
C GLU A 86 10.25 -6.39 -6.88
N GLU A 87 10.47 -5.09 -6.65
CA GLU A 87 11.60 -4.62 -5.86
C GLU A 87 11.53 -5.12 -4.42
N VAL A 88 10.35 -5.08 -3.82
CA VAL A 88 10.13 -5.53 -2.45
C VAL A 88 10.41 -7.02 -2.32
N VAL A 89 9.90 -7.82 -3.25
CA VAL A 89 10.09 -9.26 -3.24
C VAL A 89 11.57 -9.60 -3.45
N ALA A 90 12.23 -8.93 -4.40
CA ALA A 90 13.65 -9.14 -4.67
C ALA A 90 14.51 -8.75 -3.48
N GLY A 91 14.22 -7.60 -2.87
CA GLY A 91 14.95 -7.15 -1.69
C GLY A 91 14.81 -8.11 -0.52
N LYS A 92 13.63 -8.67 -0.36
CA LYS A 92 13.38 -9.64 0.70
C LYS A 92 14.14 -10.94 0.47
N SER A 93 14.34 -11.31 -0.79
CA SER A 93 15.09 -12.52 -1.14
C SER A 93 16.58 -12.38 -0.82
N ASP A 94 17.08 -11.15 -0.80
CA ASP A 94 18.50 -10.89 -0.55
C ASP A 94 18.83 -10.87 0.94
N GLU A 95 17.84 -10.91 1.78
CA GLU A 95 18.02 -10.95 3.22
C GLU A 95 18.00 -12.42 3.71
#